data_4ce17477c59fec9cdd792067ee69df24
#
_entry.id   4ce17477c59fec9cdd792067ee69df24
#
_cell.length_a   1.000
_cell.length_b   1.000
_cell.length_c   1.000
_cell.angle_alpha   90.00
_cell.angle_beta   90.00
_cell.angle_gamma   90.00
#
_symmetry.space_group_name_H-M   'P 1'
#
loop_
_entity.id
_entity.type
_entity.pdbx_description
1 polymer ?
#
loop_
_entity_poly.entity_id
_entity_poly.type
_entity_poly.pdbx_seq_one_letter_code
_entity_poly.pdbx_strand_id
1 'polypeptide(L)'
;MKLLYFDDYKLGVLRGDGVVDVSSLVQDIPHIGPHDLISGLIERFAQYKKRLEEAAARGKAVPVNGVRIRPPLPRPGNLDCMALNYREEGARDEPAPINAFLKSPNGIIGNEDTMVLPDVSATVFEGEAEVAVVMGRRASNVPAAEAMAYVFGYCNFIDGSARGLPPTGNTFYQMKSRETFAPIGPYLVTADEVADPQALQVRLWVNGVLRQDYNTNDMVYRIPRCIEWVSSIHSLDPGDVLATGTDHRGLGAFQDGDVVEIETQGLGRLRVHVRDALKRTWVRETRRERLAKGLPQVAPQLSGKYAPEHI
;
A
#
# COMPACT_ATOMS: atom_id res chain seq x y z
N MET A 1 17.02 5.84 5.33
CA MET A 1 16.30 6.93 6.06
C MET A 1 14.81 6.66 6.03
N LYS A 2 14.06 7.00 7.12
CA LYS A 2 12.59 6.89 7.14
C LYS A 2 11.99 8.28 7.16
N LEU A 3 11.36 8.67 6.05
CA LEU A 3 10.67 9.95 5.88
C LEU A 3 9.19 9.78 6.20
N LEU A 4 8.57 10.81 6.76
CA LEU A 4 7.13 10.84 7.04
C LEU A 4 6.60 12.27 6.98
N TYR A 5 5.33 12.41 6.70
CA TYR A 5 4.58 13.60 7.01
C TYR A 5 3.87 13.46 8.36
N PHE A 6 3.80 14.53 9.13
CA PHE A 6 3.09 14.55 10.41
C PHE A 6 2.36 15.89 10.65
N ASP A 7 1.37 15.87 11.51
CA ASP A 7 0.49 16.99 11.85
C ASP A 7 -0.05 17.72 10.60
N ASP A 8 0.28 18.98 10.39
CA ASP A 8 -0.12 19.78 9.22
C ASP A 8 0.85 19.60 8.04
N TYR A 9 1.16 18.33 7.71
CA TYR A 9 2.08 17.94 6.64
C TYR A 9 3.50 18.49 6.80
N LYS A 10 3.98 18.62 8.03
CA LYS A 10 5.40 18.84 8.29
C LYS A 10 6.20 17.62 7.85
N LEU A 11 7.33 17.85 7.19
CA LEU A 11 8.23 16.78 6.81
C LEU A 11 9.11 16.39 8.01
N GLY A 12 9.17 15.12 8.31
CA GLY A 12 9.97 14.55 9.40
C GLY A 12 10.89 13.43 8.95
N VAL A 13 11.92 13.21 9.76
CA VAL A 13 12.76 12.01 9.71
C VAL A 13 12.59 11.25 11.01
N LEU A 14 12.29 9.96 10.90
CA LEU A 14 12.17 9.07 12.07
C LEU A 14 13.56 8.77 12.64
N ARG A 15 13.72 8.93 13.95
CA ARG A 15 14.91 8.56 14.72
C ARG A 15 14.50 7.78 15.97
N GLY A 16 14.74 6.48 15.97
CA GLY A 16 14.22 5.60 17.02
C GLY A 16 12.69 5.63 17.03
N ASP A 17 12.10 6.00 18.17
CA ASP A 17 10.66 6.18 18.40
C ASP A 17 10.22 7.65 18.32
N GLY A 18 11.07 8.53 17.82
CA GLY A 18 10.78 9.96 17.69
C GLY A 18 10.88 10.46 16.25
N VAL A 19 10.20 11.56 15.96
CA VAL A 19 10.27 12.29 14.69
C VAL A 19 10.99 13.61 14.87
N VAL A 20 11.95 13.92 13.99
CA VAL A 20 12.65 15.19 13.91
C VAL A 20 12.05 15.99 12.75
N ASP A 21 11.54 17.20 13.03
CA ASP A 21 11.02 18.12 12.02
C ASP A 21 12.18 18.65 11.16
N VAL A 22 12.09 18.43 9.85
CA VAL A 22 13.08 18.87 8.85
C VAL A 22 12.46 19.80 7.80
N SER A 23 11.22 20.24 8.00
CA SER A 23 10.46 21.03 7.04
C SER A 23 11.21 22.27 6.56
N SER A 24 11.97 22.93 7.46
CA SER A 24 12.73 24.14 7.13
C SER A 24 13.88 23.89 6.13
N LEU A 25 14.33 22.65 5.99
CA LEU A 25 15.44 22.28 5.10
C LEU A 25 15.05 22.11 3.64
N VAL A 26 13.74 22.04 3.35
CA VAL A 26 13.21 21.72 2.03
C VAL A 26 12.31 22.82 1.45
N GLN A 27 12.29 23.98 2.08
CA GLN A 27 11.43 25.12 1.66
C GLN A 27 11.83 25.72 0.29
N ASP A 28 13.05 25.49 -0.14
CA ASP A 28 13.58 25.89 -1.45
C ASP A 28 13.10 25.00 -2.60
N ILE A 29 12.42 23.89 -2.31
CA ILE A 29 11.79 23.04 -3.33
C ILE A 29 10.47 23.70 -3.76
N PRO A 30 10.28 24.07 -5.05
CA PRO A 30 9.02 24.61 -5.54
C PRO A 30 7.89 23.57 -5.36
N HIS A 31 6.82 23.95 -4.70
CA HIS A 31 5.66 23.08 -4.46
C HIS A 31 4.40 23.91 -4.20
N ILE A 32 3.24 23.35 -4.53
CA ILE A 32 1.92 23.89 -4.22
C ILE A 32 1.19 23.04 -3.17
N GLY A 33 1.75 21.88 -2.82
CA GLY A 33 1.17 20.98 -1.83
C GLY A 33 2.18 19.93 -1.36
N PRO A 34 1.79 19.12 -0.37
CA PRO A 34 2.72 18.15 0.24
C PRO A 34 3.18 17.06 -0.73
N HIS A 35 2.38 16.72 -1.75
CA HIS A 35 2.84 15.72 -2.74
C HIS A 35 3.92 16.30 -3.64
N ASP A 36 3.78 17.53 -4.12
CA ASP A 36 4.80 18.17 -4.96
C ASP A 36 6.10 18.33 -4.19
N LEU A 37 6.00 18.67 -2.88
CA LEU A 37 7.18 18.77 -2.01
C LEU A 37 7.93 17.44 -1.91
N ILE A 38 7.21 16.34 -1.62
CA ILE A 38 7.90 15.04 -1.47
C ILE A 38 8.44 14.54 -2.81
N SER A 39 7.73 14.72 -3.92
CA SER A 39 8.19 14.34 -5.25
C SER A 39 9.43 15.15 -5.65
N GLY A 40 9.43 16.46 -5.40
CA GLY A 40 10.58 17.33 -5.63
C GLY A 40 11.78 17.00 -4.75
N LEU A 41 11.55 16.57 -3.50
CA LEU A 41 12.59 16.07 -2.61
C LEU A 41 13.17 14.74 -3.11
N ILE A 42 12.33 13.81 -3.53
CA ILE A 42 12.72 12.52 -4.08
C ILE A 42 13.62 12.72 -5.29
N GLU A 43 13.19 13.55 -6.25
CA GLU A 43 13.97 13.86 -7.48
C GLU A 43 15.36 14.42 -7.18
N ARG A 44 15.46 15.24 -6.13
CA ARG A 44 16.68 15.96 -5.74
C ARG A 44 17.35 15.39 -4.50
N PHE A 45 16.99 14.19 -4.07
CA PHE A 45 17.33 13.63 -2.77
C PHE A 45 18.85 13.67 -2.47
N ALA A 46 19.70 13.42 -3.47
CA ALA A 46 21.14 13.47 -3.31
C ALA A 46 21.67 14.84 -2.78
N GLN A 47 20.96 15.93 -3.11
CA GLN A 47 21.31 17.29 -2.66
C GLN A 47 20.90 17.54 -1.21
N TYR A 48 19.87 16.87 -0.72
CA TYR A 48 19.30 17.06 0.61
C TYR A 48 19.73 16.01 1.63
N LYS A 49 20.09 14.80 1.19
CA LYS A 49 20.33 13.63 2.04
C LYS A 49 21.23 13.95 3.23
N LYS A 50 22.40 14.53 2.99
CA LYS A 50 23.37 14.87 4.05
C LYS A 50 22.79 15.86 5.06
N ARG A 51 22.11 16.91 4.61
CA ARG A 51 21.47 17.91 5.48
C ARG A 51 20.36 17.28 6.35
N LEU A 52 19.56 16.37 5.78
CA LEU A 52 18.52 15.64 6.48
C LEU A 52 19.12 14.69 7.52
N GLU A 53 20.19 13.97 7.19
CA GLU A 53 20.91 13.07 8.11
C GLU A 53 21.49 13.84 9.30
N GLU A 54 22.15 14.97 9.04
CA GLU A 54 22.72 15.82 10.09
C GLU A 54 21.64 16.42 11.01
N ALA A 55 20.52 16.87 10.43
CA ALA A 55 19.39 17.37 11.18
C ALA A 55 18.71 16.26 12.01
N ALA A 56 18.51 15.09 11.43
CA ALA A 56 17.96 13.94 12.14
C ALA A 56 18.84 13.51 13.32
N ALA A 57 20.17 13.56 13.17
CA ALA A 57 21.12 13.19 14.22
C ALA A 57 21.12 14.18 15.39
N ARG A 58 20.98 15.48 15.14
CA ARG A 58 21.15 16.56 16.13
C ARG A 58 19.86 17.22 16.57
N GLY A 59 18.79 17.11 15.76
CA GLY A 59 17.51 17.78 15.98
C GLY A 59 16.78 17.27 17.23
N LYS A 60 15.90 18.10 17.75
CA LYS A 60 14.99 17.70 18.82
C LYS A 60 13.92 16.77 18.24
N ALA A 61 13.91 15.52 18.70
CA ALA A 61 12.84 14.58 18.34
C ALA A 61 11.63 14.76 19.27
N VAL A 62 10.43 14.61 18.73
CA VAL A 62 9.19 14.45 19.49
C VAL A 62 8.74 13.00 19.37
N PRO A 63 8.11 12.41 20.40
CA PRO A 63 7.63 11.03 20.33
C PRO A 63 6.69 10.82 19.14
N VAL A 64 6.89 9.78 18.34
CA VAL A 64 6.09 9.52 17.12
C VAL A 64 4.62 9.22 17.45
N ASN A 65 4.34 8.68 18.63
CA ASN A 65 2.98 8.44 19.12
C ASN A 65 2.26 9.71 19.61
N GLY A 66 2.97 10.83 19.71
CA GLY A 66 2.42 12.14 20.09
C GLY A 66 2.06 13.03 18.89
N VAL A 67 2.27 12.57 17.68
CA VAL A 67 1.97 13.30 16.44
C VAL A 67 0.99 12.51 15.54
N ARG A 68 0.24 13.21 14.70
CA ARG A 68 -0.59 12.57 13.69
C ARG A 68 0.26 12.29 12.45
N ILE A 69 0.54 11.02 12.18
CA ILE A 69 1.24 10.61 10.96
C ILE A 69 0.28 10.73 9.77
N ARG A 70 0.76 11.35 8.69
CA ARG A 70 0.05 11.53 7.43
C ARG A 70 0.59 10.58 6.37
N PRO A 71 -0.17 10.30 5.28
CA PRO A 71 0.37 9.50 4.19
C PRO A 71 1.66 10.14 3.65
N PRO A 72 2.75 9.37 3.51
CA PRO A 72 4.04 9.91 3.04
C PRO A 72 4.01 10.32 1.56
N LEU A 73 3.07 9.79 0.80
CA LEU A 73 2.82 10.09 -0.61
C LEU A 73 1.32 10.43 -0.77
N PRO A 74 0.91 11.68 -0.47
CA PRO A 74 -0.52 12.01 -0.34
C PRO A 74 -1.30 11.95 -1.66
N ARG A 75 -0.64 12.13 -2.80
CA ARG A 75 -1.32 12.16 -4.10
C ARG A 75 -0.34 11.88 -5.25
N PRO A 76 0.23 10.67 -5.38
CA PRO A 76 1.12 10.31 -6.49
C PRO A 76 0.45 10.57 -7.84
N GLY A 77 1.26 10.87 -8.86
CA GLY A 77 0.79 11.04 -10.24
C GLY A 77 0.19 9.74 -10.76
N ASN A 78 0.90 8.63 -10.55
CA ASN A 78 0.46 7.29 -10.87
C ASN A 78 0.48 6.41 -9.61
N LEU A 79 -0.54 5.58 -9.48
CA LEU A 79 -0.64 4.51 -8.49
C LEU A 79 -0.95 3.22 -9.24
N ASP A 80 0.12 2.57 -9.71
CA ASP A 80 0.07 1.30 -10.40
C ASP A 80 0.00 0.15 -9.42
N CYS A 81 -0.84 -0.84 -9.67
CA CYS A 81 -0.97 -2.02 -8.82
C CYS A 81 -0.84 -3.28 -9.68
N MET A 82 0.14 -4.13 -9.36
CA MET A 82 0.31 -5.42 -10.04
C MET A 82 -0.82 -6.37 -9.68
N ALA A 83 -1.40 -7.02 -10.67
CA ALA A 83 -2.47 -7.99 -10.47
C ALA A 83 -1.91 -9.42 -10.47
N LEU A 84 -2.33 -10.23 -9.47
CA LEU A 84 -2.04 -11.67 -9.41
C LEU A 84 -0.54 -12.01 -9.47
N ASN A 85 0.29 -11.24 -8.75
CA ASN A 85 1.75 -11.32 -8.84
C ASN A 85 2.41 -12.28 -7.85
N TYR A 86 1.66 -13.10 -7.12
CA TYR A 86 2.24 -14.05 -6.18
C TYR A 86 1.90 -15.50 -6.54
N ARG A 87 2.83 -16.40 -6.21
CA ARG A 87 2.61 -17.84 -6.32
C ARG A 87 1.64 -18.26 -5.23
N GLU A 88 0.55 -18.86 -5.62
CA GLU A 88 -0.49 -19.35 -4.72
C GLU A 88 -0.59 -20.86 -4.94
N GLU A 89 0.17 -21.64 -4.16
CA GLU A 89 0.15 -23.11 -4.27
C GLU A 89 -1.28 -23.63 -4.21
N GLY A 90 -1.65 -24.44 -5.20
CA GLY A 90 -2.97 -25.04 -5.33
C GLY A 90 -4.06 -24.12 -5.87
N ALA A 91 -3.76 -22.85 -6.16
CA ALA A 91 -4.73 -21.94 -6.77
C ALA A 91 -4.66 -21.92 -8.30
N ARG A 92 -3.48 -22.23 -8.89
CA ARG A 92 -3.22 -22.24 -10.33
C ARG A 92 -2.11 -23.20 -10.69
N ASP A 93 -2.26 -23.86 -11.83
CA ASP A 93 -1.21 -24.71 -12.40
C ASP A 93 -0.09 -23.86 -13.04
N GLU A 94 -0.44 -22.70 -13.63
CA GLU A 94 0.48 -21.78 -14.28
C GLU A 94 0.34 -20.36 -13.72
N PRO A 95 1.44 -19.58 -13.68
CA PRO A 95 1.40 -18.17 -13.30
C PRO A 95 0.46 -17.36 -14.21
N ALA A 96 -0.30 -16.43 -13.64
CA ALA A 96 -1.06 -15.49 -14.44
C ALA A 96 -0.14 -14.66 -15.35
N PRO A 97 -0.55 -14.30 -16.57
CA PRO A 97 0.18 -13.32 -17.36
C PRO A 97 0.37 -12.01 -16.58
N ILE A 98 1.54 -11.35 -16.81
CA ILE A 98 1.81 -10.07 -16.16
C ILE A 98 0.70 -9.06 -16.48
N ASN A 99 0.17 -8.43 -15.44
CA ASN A 99 -0.92 -7.47 -15.57
C ASN A 99 -0.87 -6.46 -14.41
N ALA A 100 -1.39 -5.26 -14.65
CA ALA A 100 -1.55 -4.21 -13.65
C ALA A 100 -2.81 -3.38 -13.94
N PHE A 101 -3.17 -2.54 -13.00
CA PHE A 101 -4.24 -1.55 -13.14
C PHE A 101 -3.83 -0.26 -12.43
N LEU A 102 -4.38 0.86 -12.89
CA LEU A 102 -4.27 2.13 -12.20
C LEU A 102 -5.34 2.24 -11.11
N LYS A 103 -4.92 2.65 -9.93
CA LYS A 103 -5.80 2.96 -8.81
C LYS A 103 -5.87 4.47 -8.62
N SER A 104 -7.05 5.00 -8.31
CA SER A 104 -7.18 6.45 -8.09
C SER A 104 -6.35 6.91 -6.88
N PRO A 105 -5.48 7.92 -7.02
CA PRO A 105 -4.76 8.48 -5.89
C PRO A 105 -5.68 9.19 -4.87
N ASN A 106 -6.93 9.48 -5.23
CA ASN A 106 -7.92 10.00 -4.28
C ASN A 106 -8.32 8.97 -3.20
N GLY A 107 -7.98 7.70 -3.41
CA GLY A 107 -8.16 6.64 -2.41
C GLY A 107 -7.14 6.64 -1.28
N ILE A 108 -6.08 7.46 -1.36
CA ILE A 108 -5.00 7.44 -0.37
C ILE A 108 -5.47 7.94 0.98
N ILE A 109 -5.13 7.15 2.01
CA ILE A 109 -5.23 7.48 3.43
C ILE A 109 -3.95 7.05 4.15
N GLY A 110 -3.70 7.62 5.31
CA GLY A 110 -2.50 7.37 6.12
C GLY A 110 -2.76 6.52 7.36
N ASN A 111 -1.77 6.55 8.25
CA ASN A 111 -1.83 5.83 9.51
C ASN A 111 -2.94 6.38 10.42
N GLU A 112 -3.69 5.49 11.08
CA GLU A 112 -4.86 5.77 11.93
C GLU A 112 -6.04 6.44 11.21
N ASP A 113 -6.00 6.54 9.88
CA ASP A 113 -7.15 7.00 9.11
C ASP A 113 -8.21 5.89 8.95
N THR A 114 -9.39 6.24 8.42
CA THR A 114 -10.52 5.34 8.30
C THR A 114 -10.81 4.97 6.86
N MET A 115 -10.77 3.68 6.53
CA MET A 115 -11.30 3.11 5.31
C MET A 115 -12.83 3.02 5.42
N VAL A 116 -13.55 3.67 4.52
CA VAL A 116 -15.01 3.71 4.51
C VAL A 116 -15.55 2.77 3.45
N LEU A 117 -16.33 1.77 3.86
CA LEU A 117 -16.99 0.85 2.94
C LEU A 117 -18.20 1.55 2.28
N PRO A 118 -18.21 1.70 0.94
CA PRO A 118 -19.27 2.44 0.26
C PRO A 118 -20.60 1.66 0.23
N ASP A 119 -21.70 2.38 0.03
CA ASP A 119 -23.03 1.79 -0.22
C ASP A 119 -23.12 1.26 -1.65
N VAL A 120 -22.57 0.09 -1.88
CA VAL A 120 -22.62 -0.65 -3.15
C VAL A 120 -22.84 -2.14 -2.90
N SER A 121 -23.38 -2.86 -3.88
CA SER A 121 -23.69 -4.30 -3.81
C SER A 121 -22.45 -5.19 -3.99
N ALA A 122 -21.34 -4.85 -3.32
CA ALA A 122 -20.16 -5.70 -3.34
C ALA A 122 -20.44 -7.02 -2.62
N THR A 123 -19.99 -8.12 -3.21
CA THR A 123 -20.06 -9.44 -2.57
C THR A 123 -19.27 -9.46 -1.27
N VAL A 124 -18.09 -8.81 -1.25
CA VAL A 124 -17.22 -8.69 -0.08
C VAL A 124 -16.31 -7.47 -0.24
N PHE A 125 -15.91 -6.89 0.89
CA PHE A 125 -14.84 -5.92 0.98
C PHE A 125 -13.61 -6.58 1.61
N GLU A 126 -12.45 -6.42 0.96
CA GLU A 126 -11.18 -7.01 1.39
C GLU A 126 -10.07 -5.97 1.27
N GLY A 127 -8.93 -6.21 1.92
CA GLY A 127 -7.71 -5.42 1.77
C GLY A 127 -6.51 -6.35 1.58
N GLU A 128 -5.77 -6.10 0.53
CA GLU A 128 -4.59 -6.84 0.10
C GLU A 128 -3.35 -6.16 0.70
N ALA A 129 -2.60 -6.87 1.54
CA ALA A 129 -1.31 -6.39 2.03
C ALA A 129 -0.29 -6.39 0.89
N GLU A 130 0.42 -5.28 0.68
CA GLU A 130 1.40 -5.15 -0.40
C GLU A 130 2.61 -4.33 0.03
N VAL A 131 3.73 -4.55 -0.68
CA VAL A 131 4.86 -3.63 -0.69
C VAL A 131 4.66 -2.65 -1.84
N ALA A 132 4.68 -1.36 -1.52
CA ALA A 132 4.71 -0.29 -2.52
C ALA A 132 6.15 0.12 -2.81
N VAL A 133 6.54 0.06 -4.07
CA VAL A 133 7.80 0.60 -4.60
C VAL A 133 7.56 2.07 -4.98
N VAL A 134 8.43 2.97 -4.54
CA VAL A 134 8.34 4.40 -4.83
C VAL A 134 9.44 4.77 -5.81
N MET A 135 9.07 5.38 -6.92
CA MET A 135 10.02 5.75 -7.97
C MET A 135 10.84 6.99 -7.58
N GLY A 136 12.13 6.94 -7.87
CA GLY A 136 13.09 8.00 -7.50
C GLY A 136 13.47 8.93 -8.64
N ARG A 137 13.24 8.50 -9.86
CA ARG A 137 13.51 9.26 -11.08
C ARG A 137 12.61 8.77 -12.22
N ARG A 138 12.47 9.59 -13.25
CA ARG A 138 11.66 9.24 -14.41
C ARG A 138 12.13 7.94 -15.05
N ALA A 139 11.24 6.96 -15.12
CA ALA A 139 11.44 5.66 -15.75
C ALA A 139 10.53 5.54 -16.98
N SER A 140 11.14 5.29 -18.15
CA SER A 140 10.41 5.06 -19.42
C SER A 140 11.19 4.02 -20.22
N ASN A 141 10.56 2.90 -20.55
CA ASN A 141 11.17 1.76 -21.23
C ASN A 141 12.48 1.29 -20.56
N VAL A 142 12.46 1.16 -19.22
CA VAL A 142 13.63 0.78 -18.43
C VAL A 142 13.81 -0.73 -18.48
N PRO A 143 14.98 -1.26 -18.90
CA PRO A 143 15.24 -2.70 -18.84
C PRO A 143 15.32 -3.19 -17.38
N ALA A 144 14.87 -4.42 -17.13
CA ALA A 144 14.85 -5.01 -15.78
C ALA A 144 16.24 -4.95 -15.09
N ALA A 145 17.31 -5.11 -15.84
CA ALA A 145 18.67 -5.07 -15.29
C ALA A 145 19.06 -3.71 -14.68
N GLU A 146 18.39 -2.63 -15.08
CA GLU A 146 18.63 -1.26 -14.61
C GLU A 146 17.56 -0.76 -13.64
N ALA A 147 16.43 -1.46 -13.55
CA ALA A 147 15.19 -0.97 -12.91
C ALA A 147 15.38 -0.56 -11.44
N MET A 148 16.18 -1.30 -10.67
CA MET A 148 16.41 -0.99 -9.26
C MET A 148 17.12 0.35 -9.02
N ALA A 149 17.85 0.86 -10.00
CA ALA A 149 18.48 2.18 -9.94
C ALA A 149 17.46 3.33 -10.03
N TYR A 150 16.20 3.04 -10.35
CA TYR A 150 15.11 4.00 -10.42
C TYR A 150 14.25 4.02 -9.16
N VAL A 151 14.49 3.10 -8.22
CA VAL A 151 13.74 3.01 -6.98
C VAL A 151 14.29 3.98 -5.93
N PHE A 152 13.42 4.80 -5.37
CA PHE A 152 13.73 5.65 -4.22
C PHE A 152 13.60 4.90 -2.89
N GLY A 153 12.55 4.12 -2.74
CA GLY A 153 12.26 3.44 -1.49
C GLY A 153 10.96 2.66 -1.50
N TYR A 154 10.47 2.36 -0.29
CA TYR A 154 9.36 1.45 -0.09
C TYR A 154 8.42 1.93 1.01
N CYS A 155 7.13 1.56 0.89
CA CYS A 155 6.09 1.74 1.91
C CYS A 155 5.27 0.46 2.07
N ASN A 156 4.56 0.31 3.21
CA ASN A 156 3.42 -0.59 3.24
C ASN A 156 2.25 0.01 2.45
N PHE A 157 1.47 -0.85 1.84
CA PHE A 157 0.29 -0.48 1.09
C PHE A 157 -0.83 -1.49 1.33
N ILE A 158 -2.08 -1.02 1.38
CA ILE A 158 -3.25 -1.89 1.40
C ILE A 158 -4.09 -1.58 0.16
N ASP A 159 -4.20 -2.55 -0.75
CA ASP A 159 -5.10 -2.44 -1.90
C ASP A 159 -6.52 -2.84 -1.50
N GLY A 160 -7.31 -1.87 -1.05
CA GLY A 160 -8.71 -2.02 -0.73
C GLY A 160 -9.53 -2.43 -1.96
N SER A 161 -10.45 -3.39 -1.78
CA SER A 161 -11.19 -4.01 -2.87
C SER A 161 -12.67 -4.20 -2.53
N ALA A 162 -13.56 -3.74 -3.41
CA ALA A 162 -14.99 -4.03 -3.39
C ALA A 162 -15.33 -5.07 -4.46
N ARG A 163 -15.38 -6.35 -4.08
CA ARG A 163 -15.49 -7.46 -5.03
C ARG A 163 -16.90 -7.71 -5.52
N GLY A 164 -17.03 -8.36 -6.68
CA GLY A 164 -18.31 -8.85 -7.20
C GLY A 164 -19.28 -7.77 -7.67
N LEU A 165 -18.79 -6.56 -7.94
CA LEU A 165 -19.62 -5.47 -8.44
C LEU A 165 -20.04 -5.75 -9.91
N PRO A 166 -21.30 -5.44 -10.28
CA PRO A 166 -21.74 -5.51 -11.67
C PRO A 166 -21.14 -4.36 -12.52
N PRO A 167 -20.97 -4.55 -13.85
CA PRO A 167 -21.15 -5.82 -14.57
C PRO A 167 -20.07 -6.83 -14.19
N THR A 168 -20.38 -8.12 -14.36
CA THR A 168 -19.39 -9.20 -14.17
C THR A 168 -18.25 -9.08 -15.18
N GLY A 169 -17.04 -9.42 -14.77
CA GLY A 169 -15.84 -9.34 -15.58
C GLY A 169 -14.78 -8.42 -15.00
N ASN A 170 -13.89 -7.90 -15.85
CA ASN A 170 -12.80 -7.03 -15.42
C ASN A 170 -13.31 -5.63 -15.05
N THR A 171 -13.45 -5.36 -13.76
CA THR A 171 -13.99 -4.11 -13.22
C THR A 171 -13.01 -3.45 -12.25
N PHE A 172 -11.70 -3.58 -12.48
CA PHE A 172 -10.67 -3.01 -11.59
C PHE A 172 -10.95 -1.56 -11.21
N TYR A 173 -11.37 -0.73 -12.15
CA TYR A 173 -11.66 0.66 -11.88
C TYR A 173 -12.64 0.83 -10.70
N GLN A 174 -13.85 0.26 -10.78
CA GLN A 174 -14.85 0.43 -9.72
C GLN A 174 -14.59 -0.42 -8.47
N MET A 175 -13.87 -1.54 -8.58
CA MET A 175 -13.51 -2.36 -7.42
C MET A 175 -12.41 -1.72 -6.58
N LYS A 176 -11.42 -1.11 -7.23
CA LYS A 176 -10.14 -0.73 -6.65
C LYS A 176 -9.98 0.77 -6.42
N SER A 177 -10.60 1.62 -7.27
CA SER A 177 -10.44 3.10 -7.22
C SER A 177 -11.50 3.79 -6.37
N ARG A 178 -11.79 3.25 -5.18
CA ARG A 178 -12.72 3.86 -4.22
C ARG A 178 -11.97 4.82 -3.29
N GLU A 179 -12.64 5.88 -2.87
CA GLU A 179 -12.11 6.74 -1.82
C GLU A 179 -11.75 5.93 -0.58
N THR A 180 -10.65 6.26 0.07
CA THR A 180 -10.09 5.60 1.25
C THR A 180 -9.57 4.16 1.06
N PHE A 181 -9.54 3.64 -0.18
CA PHE A 181 -9.15 2.25 -0.48
C PHE A 181 -7.66 2.08 -0.81
N ALA A 182 -6.83 3.07 -0.51
CA ALA A 182 -5.39 3.05 -0.74
C ALA A 182 -4.58 3.50 0.50
N PRO A 183 -4.71 2.82 1.66
CA PRO A 183 -3.84 3.09 2.81
C PRO A 183 -2.37 2.92 2.45
N ILE A 184 -1.53 3.93 2.77
CA ILE A 184 -0.08 3.90 2.49
C ILE A 184 0.72 4.48 3.68
N GLY A 185 1.86 3.88 3.98
CA GLY A 185 2.78 4.36 5.02
C GLY A 185 3.21 3.29 6.02
N PRO A 186 3.46 3.61 7.30
CA PRO A 186 3.43 4.95 7.89
C PRO A 186 4.59 5.81 7.42
N TYR A 187 5.67 5.20 6.89
CA TYR A 187 6.91 5.85 6.48
C TYR A 187 7.23 5.55 5.02
N LEU A 188 7.94 6.48 4.38
CA LEU A 188 8.68 6.24 3.16
C LEU A 188 10.11 5.87 3.55
N VAL A 189 10.49 4.61 3.38
CA VAL A 189 11.79 4.04 3.74
C VAL A 189 12.67 4.05 2.51
N THR A 190 13.80 4.77 2.56
CA THR A 190 14.73 4.85 1.42
C THR A 190 15.35 3.49 1.09
N ALA A 191 15.66 3.24 -0.19
CA ALA A 191 16.10 1.93 -0.68
C ALA A 191 17.39 1.42 0.00
N ASP A 192 18.27 2.31 0.44
CA ASP A 192 19.50 1.97 1.17
C ASP A 192 19.27 1.40 2.58
N GLU A 193 18.05 1.53 3.13
CA GLU A 193 17.66 0.92 4.41
C GLU A 193 17.09 -0.51 4.23
N VAL A 194 16.85 -0.94 3.01
CA VAL A 194 16.24 -2.24 2.69
C VAL A 194 17.26 -3.10 1.95
N ALA A 195 17.81 -4.09 2.65
CA ALA A 195 18.91 -4.90 2.12
C ALA A 195 18.49 -5.71 0.89
N ASP A 196 17.32 -6.34 0.92
CA ASP A 196 16.74 -7.06 -0.22
C ASP A 196 15.21 -6.93 -0.25
N PRO A 197 14.65 -6.12 -1.15
CA PRO A 197 13.21 -5.97 -1.27
C PRO A 197 12.50 -7.23 -1.79
N GLN A 198 13.23 -8.21 -2.30
CA GLN A 198 12.68 -9.50 -2.73
C GLN A 198 12.75 -10.59 -1.65
N ALA A 199 13.04 -10.23 -0.40
CA ALA A 199 13.10 -11.16 0.73
C ALA A 199 12.43 -10.58 1.99
N LEU A 200 11.43 -9.73 1.84
CA LEU A 200 10.72 -9.09 2.94
C LEU A 200 9.55 -9.94 3.41
N GLN A 201 9.43 -10.12 4.72
CA GLN A 201 8.24 -10.70 5.33
C GLN A 201 7.13 -9.65 5.39
N VAL A 202 5.95 -10.00 4.87
CA VAL A 202 4.74 -9.16 4.86
C VAL A 202 3.68 -9.84 5.71
N ARG A 203 3.09 -9.09 6.65
CA ARG A 203 2.03 -9.58 7.53
C ARG A 203 0.89 -8.59 7.61
N LEU A 204 -0.34 -9.11 7.64
CA LEU A 204 -1.54 -8.33 7.90
C LEU A 204 -2.38 -8.98 9.00
N TRP A 205 -2.83 -8.16 9.92
CA TRP A 205 -3.75 -8.54 11.00
C TRP A 205 -5.07 -7.80 10.85
N VAL A 206 -6.15 -8.47 11.23
CA VAL A 206 -7.46 -7.85 11.43
C VAL A 206 -7.88 -8.11 12.87
N ASN A 207 -8.07 -7.05 13.64
CA ASN A 207 -8.39 -7.13 15.09
C ASN A 207 -7.37 -7.98 15.87
N GLY A 208 -6.09 -7.85 15.55
CA GLY A 208 -4.99 -8.60 16.17
C GLY A 208 -4.86 -10.06 15.70
N VAL A 209 -5.76 -10.56 14.85
CA VAL A 209 -5.69 -11.91 14.28
C VAL A 209 -4.90 -11.88 12.97
N LEU A 210 -3.82 -12.65 12.90
CA LEU A 210 -2.98 -12.77 11.69
C LEU A 210 -3.81 -13.38 10.54
N ARG A 211 -3.84 -12.68 9.41
CA ARG A 211 -4.59 -13.07 8.20
C ARG A 211 -3.68 -13.40 7.04
N GLN A 212 -2.77 -12.48 6.71
CA GLN A 212 -1.77 -12.71 5.67
C GLN A 212 -0.39 -12.79 6.30
N ASP A 213 0.41 -13.76 5.85
CA ASP A 213 1.80 -13.99 6.26
C ASP A 213 2.53 -14.62 5.08
N TYR A 214 3.32 -13.84 4.36
CA TYR A 214 4.00 -14.27 3.14
C TYR A 214 5.30 -13.47 2.92
N ASN A 215 6.12 -13.90 1.99
CA ASN A 215 7.39 -13.26 1.69
C ASN A 215 7.43 -12.75 0.24
N THR A 216 8.08 -11.61 0.01
CA THR A 216 8.22 -11.03 -1.33
C THR A 216 9.04 -11.90 -2.30
N ASN A 217 9.74 -12.91 -1.81
CA ASN A 217 10.43 -13.90 -2.68
C ASN A 217 9.46 -14.79 -3.47
N ASP A 218 8.18 -14.84 -3.06
CA ASP A 218 7.13 -15.61 -3.73
C ASP A 218 6.49 -14.85 -4.92
N MET A 219 6.96 -13.63 -5.22
CA MET A 219 6.53 -12.91 -6.42
C MET A 219 6.80 -13.72 -7.68
N VAL A 220 5.79 -13.81 -8.55
CA VAL A 220 5.92 -14.38 -9.91
C VAL A 220 6.80 -13.48 -10.77
N TYR A 221 6.47 -12.20 -10.81
CA TYR A 221 7.25 -11.17 -11.47
C TYR A 221 7.95 -10.32 -10.42
N ARG A 222 9.27 -10.41 -10.38
CA ARG A 222 10.09 -9.65 -9.44
C ARG A 222 10.01 -8.15 -9.71
N ILE A 223 10.31 -7.32 -8.72
CA ILE A 223 10.23 -5.85 -8.79
C ILE A 223 10.90 -5.30 -10.06
N PRO A 224 12.12 -5.72 -10.46
CA PRO A 224 12.75 -5.22 -11.70
C PRO A 224 11.88 -5.48 -12.94
N ARG A 225 11.26 -6.67 -13.04
CA ARG A 225 10.40 -7.02 -14.16
C ARG A 225 9.09 -6.24 -14.15
N CYS A 226 8.53 -5.96 -12.96
CA CYS A 226 7.35 -5.12 -12.84
C CYS A 226 7.61 -3.70 -13.33
N ILE A 227 8.73 -3.09 -12.92
CA ILE A 227 9.15 -1.75 -13.37
C ILE A 227 9.40 -1.74 -14.88
N GLU A 228 10.12 -2.72 -15.42
CA GLU A 228 10.35 -2.85 -16.87
C GLU A 228 9.01 -2.88 -17.63
N TRP A 229 8.08 -3.71 -17.19
CA TRP A 229 6.80 -3.87 -17.88
C TRP A 229 5.93 -2.63 -17.79
N VAL A 230 5.75 -2.04 -16.60
CA VAL A 230 4.96 -0.82 -16.43
C VAL A 230 5.57 0.35 -17.18
N SER A 231 6.90 0.55 -17.08
CA SER A 231 7.58 1.64 -17.77
C SER A 231 7.60 1.50 -19.29
N SER A 232 7.31 0.32 -19.84
CA SER A 232 7.12 0.12 -21.29
C SER A 232 5.73 0.55 -21.78
N ILE A 233 4.78 0.74 -20.87
CA ILE A 233 3.40 1.16 -21.18
C ILE A 233 3.25 2.67 -21.02
N HIS A 234 3.69 3.21 -19.88
CA HIS A 234 3.76 4.64 -19.61
C HIS A 234 4.96 4.99 -18.72
N SER A 235 5.38 6.25 -18.72
CA SER A 235 6.46 6.68 -17.83
C SER A 235 6.00 6.79 -16.39
N LEU A 236 6.89 6.43 -15.47
CA LEU A 236 6.75 6.66 -14.03
C LEU A 236 7.66 7.83 -13.63
N ASP A 237 7.16 8.75 -12.83
CA ASP A 237 7.89 9.94 -12.38
C ASP A 237 8.29 9.82 -10.89
N PRO A 238 9.20 10.69 -10.37
CA PRO A 238 9.57 10.68 -8.96
C PRO A 238 8.35 10.82 -8.04
N GLY A 239 8.21 9.90 -7.09
CA GLY A 239 7.06 9.84 -6.18
C GLY A 239 5.88 9.00 -6.67
N ASP A 240 5.90 8.51 -7.92
CA ASP A 240 4.93 7.51 -8.37
C ASP A 240 5.11 6.20 -7.61
N VAL A 241 4.00 5.48 -7.48
CA VAL A 241 3.90 4.27 -6.66
C VAL A 241 3.57 3.06 -7.53
N LEU A 242 4.34 2.00 -7.36
CA LEU A 242 4.07 0.68 -7.92
C LEU A 242 3.86 -0.33 -6.78
N ALA A 243 2.61 -0.69 -6.50
CA ALA A 243 2.24 -1.74 -5.56
C ALA A 243 2.45 -3.11 -6.21
N THR A 244 3.04 -4.05 -5.45
CA THR A 244 3.65 -5.27 -6.03
C THR A 244 2.74 -6.50 -6.06
N GLY A 245 1.48 -6.34 -5.66
CA GLY A 245 0.54 -7.46 -5.51
C GLY A 245 0.62 -8.13 -4.15
N THR A 246 -0.22 -9.12 -3.94
CA THR A 246 -0.41 -9.83 -2.67
C THR A 246 -0.57 -11.33 -2.85
N ASP A 247 -0.41 -12.10 -1.76
CA ASP A 247 -0.89 -13.48 -1.62
C ASP A 247 -2.36 -13.46 -1.17
N HIS A 248 -3.28 -13.88 -2.05
CA HIS A 248 -4.72 -13.83 -1.79
C HIS A 248 -5.22 -14.86 -0.77
N ARG A 249 -4.45 -15.89 -0.43
CA ARG A 249 -4.90 -17.00 0.42
C ARG A 249 -5.33 -16.54 1.82
N GLY A 250 -4.71 -15.47 2.32
CA GLY A 250 -5.02 -14.89 3.63
C GLY A 250 -6.13 -13.84 3.63
N LEU A 251 -6.70 -13.50 2.48
CA LEU A 251 -7.77 -12.51 2.40
C LEU A 251 -9.04 -12.96 3.13
N GLY A 252 -9.72 -12.02 3.73
CA GLY A 252 -11.00 -12.18 4.38
C GLY A 252 -11.75 -10.85 4.45
N ALA A 253 -13.04 -10.92 4.78
CA ALA A 253 -13.92 -9.76 4.77
C ALA A 253 -13.52 -8.71 5.82
N PHE A 254 -13.51 -7.44 5.40
CA PHE A 254 -13.51 -6.28 6.29
C PHE A 254 -14.95 -5.89 6.66
N GLN A 255 -15.13 -5.44 7.90
CA GLN A 255 -16.44 -5.06 8.45
C GLN A 255 -16.31 -3.82 9.31
N ASP A 256 -17.47 -3.24 9.67
CA ASP A 256 -17.51 -2.09 10.57
C ASP A 256 -16.79 -2.35 11.89
N GLY A 257 -15.97 -1.39 12.30
CA GLY A 257 -15.20 -1.45 13.55
C GLY A 257 -13.92 -2.26 13.48
N ASP A 258 -13.56 -2.85 12.32
CA ASP A 258 -12.28 -3.55 12.18
C ASP A 258 -11.10 -2.59 12.30
N VAL A 259 -10.05 -3.10 12.95
CA VAL A 259 -8.71 -2.51 12.95
C VAL A 259 -7.82 -3.39 12.08
N VAL A 260 -7.28 -2.82 11.01
CA VAL A 260 -6.41 -3.50 10.07
C VAL A 260 -4.98 -2.97 10.23
N GLU A 261 -4.03 -3.88 10.40
CA GLU A 261 -2.62 -3.54 10.54
C GLU A 261 -1.80 -4.31 9.51
N ILE A 262 -0.92 -3.61 8.80
CA ILE A 262 0.07 -4.22 7.92
C ILE A 262 1.47 -3.86 8.40
N GLU A 263 2.36 -4.84 8.39
CA GLU A 263 3.78 -4.67 8.66
C GLU A 263 4.60 -5.44 7.64
N THR A 264 5.39 -4.73 6.88
CA THR A 264 6.48 -5.31 6.11
C THR A 264 7.79 -5.11 6.88
N GLN A 265 8.63 -6.12 6.90
CA GLN A 265 9.92 -6.10 7.58
C GLN A 265 10.71 -4.82 7.24
N GLY A 266 11.03 -4.03 8.25
CA GLY A 266 11.80 -2.79 8.12
C GLY A 266 10.99 -1.54 7.74
N LEU A 267 9.73 -1.68 7.28
CA LEU A 267 8.93 -0.55 6.80
C LEU A 267 8.02 0.09 7.88
N GLY A 268 8.02 -0.46 9.09
CA GLY A 268 7.12 -0.04 10.17
C GLY A 268 5.73 -0.66 10.02
N ARG A 269 4.81 -0.29 10.92
CA ARG A 269 3.44 -0.81 10.97
C ARG A 269 2.44 0.30 10.61
N LEU A 270 1.68 0.09 9.55
CA LEU A 270 0.55 0.93 9.14
C LEU A 270 -0.73 0.36 9.75
N ARG A 271 -1.51 1.20 10.40
CA ARG A 271 -2.78 0.85 11.03
C ARG A 271 -3.89 1.71 10.48
N VAL A 272 -5.02 1.09 10.14
CA VAL A 272 -6.23 1.79 9.68
C VAL A 272 -7.47 1.20 10.32
N HIS A 273 -8.53 2.01 10.40
CA HIS A 273 -9.83 1.62 10.92
C HIS A 273 -10.80 1.39 9.76
N VAL A 274 -11.76 0.49 9.92
CA VAL A 274 -12.80 0.24 8.92
C VAL A 274 -14.14 0.75 9.45
N ARG A 275 -14.89 1.47 8.61
CA ARG A 275 -16.25 1.93 8.91
C ARG A 275 -17.20 1.51 7.80
N ASP A 276 -18.29 0.86 8.19
CA ASP A 276 -19.43 0.59 7.32
C ASP A 276 -20.70 1.19 7.93
N ALA A 277 -21.23 2.24 7.34
CA ALA A 277 -22.47 2.88 7.80
C ALA A 277 -23.68 1.93 7.70
N LEU A 278 -23.62 0.91 6.85
CA LEU A 278 -24.67 -0.09 6.66
C LEU A 278 -24.57 -1.27 7.64
N LYS A 279 -23.50 -1.33 8.46
CA LYS A 279 -23.27 -2.40 9.44
C LYS A 279 -23.40 -3.81 8.87
N ARG A 280 -22.97 -3.99 7.62
CA ARG A 280 -22.96 -5.29 6.95
C ARG A 280 -21.96 -6.21 7.62
N THR A 281 -22.27 -7.50 7.66
CA THR A 281 -21.38 -8.52 8.25
C THR A 281 -21.14 -9.67 7.28
N TRP A 282 -19.98 -10.28 7.41
CA TRP A 282 -19.54 -11.44 6.61
C TRP A 282 -18.95 -12.52 7.51
N VAL A 283 -18.86 -13.74 6.98
CA VAL A 283 -18.09 -14.82 7.60
C VAL A 283 -16.64 -14.36 7.75
N ARG A 284 -16.05 -14.65 8.92
CA ARG A 284 -14.69 -14.20 9.29
C ARG A 284 -13.55 -15.13 8.84
N GLU A 285 -13.85 -16.11 8.02
CA GLU A 285 -12.86 -17.04 7.47
C GLU A 285 -12.05 -16.40 6.35
N THR A 286 -10.77 -16.76 6.29
CA THR A 286 -9.91 -16.45 5.17
C THR A 286 -10.23 -17.34 3.96
N ARG A 287 -9.75 -16.96 2.77
CA ARG A 287 -9.90 -17.77 1.56
C ARG A 287 -9.26 -19.15 1.72
N ARG A 288 -8.10 -19.24 2.41
CA ARG A 288 -7.41 -20.52 2.71
C ARG A 288 -8.25 -21.41 3.61
N GLU A 289 -8.80 -20.85 4.70
CA GLU A 289 -9.64 -21.61 5.63
C GLU A 289 -10.90 -22.15 4.96
N ARG A 290 -11.51 -21.35 4.08
CA ARG A 290 -12.69 -21.77 3.32
C ARG A 290 -12.35 -22.85 2.29
N LEU A 291 -11.25 -22.67 1.55
CA LEU A 291 -10.77 -23.68 0.59
C LEU A 291 -10.48 -25.02 1.27
N ALA A 292 -9.84 -25.01 2.44
CA ALA A 292 -9.58 -26.21 3.23
C ALA A 292 -10.84 -26.97 3.67
N LYS A 293 -11.99 -26.27 3.72
CA LYS A 293 -13.32 -26.84 4.00
C LYS A 293 -14.11 -27.21 2.74
N GLY A 294 -13.53 -27.08 1.55
CA GLY A 294 -14.24 -27.28 0.28
C GLY A 294 -15.31 -26.23 -0.04
N LEU A 295 -15.23 -25.05 0.60
CA LEU A 295 -16.18 -23.96 0.42
C LEU A 295 -15.69 -22.94 -0.61
N PRO A 296 -16.59 -22.16 -1.23
CA PRO A 296 -16.20 -21.02 -2.07
C PRO A 296 -15.24 -20.08 -1.33
N GLN A 297 -14.16 -19.63 -1.99
CA GLN A 297 -13.11 -18.83 -1.36
C GLN A 297 -13.62 -17.48 -0.83
N VAL A 298 -14.56 -16.85 -1.53
CA VAL A 298 -15.14 -15.56 -1.11
C VAL A 298 -16.10 -15.79 0.06
N ALA A 299 -15.90 -15.05 1.13
CA ALA A 299 -16.75 -15.11 2.32
C ALA A 299 -18.16 -14.58 2.01
N PRO A 300 -19.24 -15.32 2.33
CA PRO A 300 -20.60 -14.86 2.13
C PRO A 300 -20.96 -13.74 3.10
N GLN A 301 -21.79 -12.82 2.64
CA GLN A 301 -22.42 -11.81 3.52
C GLN A 301 -23.49 -12.49 4.39
N LEU A 302 -23.48 -12.16 5.69
CA LEU A 302 -24.39 -12.73 6.68
C LEU A 302 -25.59 -11.82 6.97
N SER A 303 -25.38 -10.50 6.97
CA SER A 303 -26.44 -9.56 7.33
C SER A 303 -26.24 -8.18 6.71
N GLY A 304 -27.28 -7.36 6.79
CA GLY A 304 -27.31 -5.98 6.32
C GLY A 304 -27.72 -5.86 4.85
N LYS A 305 -27.75 -4.62 4.35
CA LYS A 305 -28.14 -4.32 2.96
C LYS A 305 -27.31 -5.16 1.99
N TYR A 306 -27.94 -5.75 0.99
CA TYR A 306 -27.37 -6.66 -0.02
C TYR A 306 -27.09 -8.10 0.47
N ALA A 307 -27.35 -8.45 1.71
CA ALA A 307 -27.29 -9.86 2.11
C ALA A 307 -28.30 -10.69 1.29
N PRO A 308 -27.94 -11.92 0.88
CA PRO A 308 -28.92 -12.82 0.26
C PRO A 308 -30.13 -12.99 1.19
N GLU A 309 -31.35 -12.93 0.64
CA GLU A 309 -32.52 -13.33 1.37
C GLU A 309 -32.35 -14.81 1.75
N HIS A 310 -32.51 -15.12 3.03
CA HIS A 310 -32.54 -16.53 3.45
C HIS A 310 -33.78 -17.16 2.83
N ILE A 311 -33.56 -17.99 1.78
CA ILE A 311 -34.59 -18.83 1.19
C ILE A 311 -34.92 -19.99 2.15
#